data_a26bdfdbf1af9f32ad3f01ee9f957862
#
_entry.id   a26bdfdbf1af9f32ad3f01ee9f957862
#
_cell.length_a   1.000
_cell.length_b   1.000
_cell.length_c   1.000
_cell.angle_alpha   90.00
_cell.angle_beta   90.00
_cell.angle_gamma   90.00
#
_symmetry.space_group_name_H-M   'P 1'
#
loop_
_entity.id
_entity.type
_entity.pdbx_description
1 polymer ?
#
loop_
_entity_poly.entity_id
_entity_poly.type
_entity_poly.pdbx_seq_one_letter_code
_entity_poly.pdbx_strand_id
1 'polypeptide(L)'
;MAMPDSRLRSGIALANLRAMPTLAIVFGLILEAMGIGAYFLSGAQSVTALIPSFFGSVILLSGVVGLLIPKARMHVMHVAALVGLLGTLGGLGMGLPKISGLIAGTLERPTAVIMQIAMGVVCLVFLALCVKSFVDARILKKYSK
;
A
#
# COMPACT_ATOMS: atom_id res chain seq x y z
N MET A 1 40.64 -0.70 7.36
CA MET A 1 39.59 -0.94 8.38
C MET A 1 38.15 -0.60 7.92
N ALA A 2 37.93 -0.47 6.65
CA ALA A 2 36.59 -0.18 6.08
C ALA A 2 35.77 -1.44 5.69
N MET A 3 36.28 -2.64 6.00
CA MET A 3 35.75 -3.92 5.54
C MET A 3 34.45 -4.43 6.19
N PRO A 4 34.17 -4.24 7.49
CA PRO A 4 32.92 -4.73 8.08
C PRO A 4 31.69 -3.96 7.59
N ASP A 5 31.83 -2.67 7.28
CA ASP A 5 30.72 -1.82 6.86
C ASP A 5 30.15 -2.13 5.48
N SER A 6 31.00 -2.56 4.54
CA SER A 6 30.54 -2.84 3.17
C SER A 6 29.67 -4.10 3.08
N ARG A 7 30.00 -5.13 3.85
CA ARG A 7 29.20 -6.37 3.91
C ARG A 7 27.88 -6.18 4.66
N LEU A 8 27.90 -5.43 5.74
CA LEU A 8 26.69 -5.08 6.50
C LEU A 8 25.78 -4.21 5.66
N ARG A 9 26.31 -3.20 4.97
CA ARG A 9 25.55 -2.32 4.08
C ARG A 9 24.95 -3.08 2.90
N SER A 10 25.69 -3.98 2.28
CA SER A 10 25.15 -4.80 1.20
C SER A 10 24.09 -5.79 1.70
N GLY A 11 24.27 -6.38 2.89
CA GLY A 11 23.26 -7.23 3.52
C GLY A 11 21.96 -6.48 3.83
N ILE A 12 22.07 -5.28 4.41
CA ILE A 12 20.91 -4.42 4.71
C ILE A 12 20.23 -3.96 3.41
N ALA A 13 20.99 -3.59 2.39
CA ALA A 13 20.45 -3.19 1.10
C ALA A 13 19.68 -4.34 0.42
N LEU A 14 20.23 -5.56 0.46
CA LEU A 14 19.57 -6.76 -0.06
C LEU A 14 18.31 -7.12 0.74
N ALA A 15 18.36 -6.99 2.07
CA ALA A 15 17.20 -7.20 2.93
C ALA A 15 16.10 -6.18 2.62
N ASN A 16 16.45 -4.91 2.44
CA ASN A 16 15.49 -3.86 2.07
C ASN A 16 14.88 -4.07 0.68
N LEU A 17 15.68 -4.55 -0.29
CA LEU A 17 15.19 -4.86 -1.63
C LEU A 17 14.16 -6.00 -1.64
N ARG A 18 14.28 -6.95 -0.72
CA ARG A 18 13.30 -8.05 -0.56
C ARG A 18 12.12 -7.66 0.32
N ALA A 19 12.32 -6.71 1.22
CA ALA A 19 11.27 -6.27 2.14
C ALA A 19 10.11 -5.58 1.41
N MET A 20 10.37 -4.81 0.37
CA MET A 20 9.33 -4.06 -0.35
C MET A 20 8.26 -4.94 -1.01
N PRO A 21 8.61 -5.96 -1.82
CA PRO A 21 7.61 -6.87 -2.35
C PRO A 21 6.82 -7.61 -1.26
N THR A 22 7.48 -7.98 -0.17
CA THR A 22 6.83 -8.62 0.98
C THR A 22 5.85 -7.67 1.66
N LEU A 23 6.21 -6.40 1.85
CA LEU A 23 5.30 -5.38 2.37
C LEU A 23 4.10 -5.17 1.44
N ALA A 24 4.32 -5.16 0.12
CA ALA A 24 3.22 -5.06 -0.84
C ALA A 24 2.23 -6.24 -0.71
N ILE A 25 2.72 -7.44 -0.47
CA ILE A 25 1.87 -8.61 -0.22
C ILE A 25 1.08 -8.42 1.07
N VAL A 26 1.72 -8.01 2.16
CA VAL A 26 1.05 -7.81 3.46
C VAL A 26 -0.02 -6.73 3.36
N PHE A 27 0.30 -5.58 2.80
CA PHE A 27 -0.67 -4.49 2.63
C PHE A 27 -1.79 -4.86 1.65
N GLY A 28 -1.47 -5.58 0.59
CA GLY A 28 -2.45 -6.11 -0.35
C GLY A 28 -3.44 -7.04 0.34
N LEU A 29 -2.96 -7.96 1.19
CA LEU A 29 -3.82 -8.86 1.98
C LEU A 29 -4.70 -8.10 2.99
N ILE A 30 -4.16 -7.06 3.63
CA ILE A 30 -4.94 -6.20 4.53
C ILE A 30 -6.09 -5.52 3.77
N LEU A 31 -5.82 -4.96 2.61
CA LEU A 31 -6.83 -4.31 1.77
C LEU A 31 -7.87 -5.31 1.23
N GLU A 32 -7.43 -6.53 0.87
CA GLU A 32 -8.34 -7.61 0.50
C GLU A 32 -9.30 -7.96 1.63
N ALA A 33 -8.76 -8.21 2.83
CA ALA A 33 -9.55 -8.52 4.01
C ALA A 33 -10.53 -7.39 4.36
N MET A 34 -10.09 -6.13 4.26
CA MET A 34 -10.95 -4.97 4.50
C MET A 34 -12.11 -4.91 3.51
N GLY A 35 -11.84 -5.06 2.21
CA GLY A 35 -12.87 -4.97 1.18
C GLY A 35 -13.86 -6.13 1.24
N ILE A 36 -13.38 -7.35 1.43
CA ILE A 36 -14.24 -8.54 1.59
C ILE A 36 -15.07 -8.39 2.87
N GLY A 37 -14.44 -8.00 3.99
CA GLY A 37 -15.14 -7.80 5.26
C GLY A 37 -16.23 -6.72 5.14
N ALA A 38 -15.94 -5.59 4.51
CA ALA A 38 -16.89 -4.51 4.28
C ALA A 38 -18.07 -4.96 3.39
N TYR A 39 -17.80 -5.81 2.40
CA TYR A 39 -18.84 -6.39 1.54
C TYR A 39 -19.83 -7.25 2.34
N PHE A 40 -19.31 -8.16 3.17
CA PHE A 40 -20.17 -8.99 4.03
C PHE A 40 -20.92 -8.16 5.08
N LEU A 41 -20.28 -7.17 5.69
CA LEU A 41 -20.92 -6.26 6.65
C LEU A 41 -22.03 -5.41 6.03
N SER A 42 -21.96 -5.14 4.74
CA SER A 42 -23.01 -4.44 3.99
C SER A 42 -24.18 -5.36 3.58
N GLY A 43 -24.18 -6.62 4.02
CA GLY A 43 -25.19 -7.60 3.61
C GLY A 43 -25.07 -8.02 2.15
N ALA A 44 -23.87 -7.97 1.57
CA ALA A 44 -23.58 -8.30 0.18
C ALA A 44 -24.32 -7.43 -0.87
N GLN A 45 -24.79 -6.26 -0.46
CA GLN A 45 -25.58 -5.37 -1.32
C GLN A 45 -24.77 -4.27 -2.00
N SER A 46 -23.55 -3.99 -1.51
CA SER A 46 -22.74 -2.87 -1.99
C SER A 46 -21.47 -3.36 -2.69
N VAL A 47 -21.48 -3.43 -4.02
CA VAL A 47 -20.31 -3.75 -4.83
C VAL A 47 -19.18 -2.73 -4.61
N THR A 48 -19.50 -1.48 -4.28
CA THR A 48 -18.51 -0.43 -3.95
C THR A 48 -17.71 -0.76 -2.69
N ALA A 49 -18.20 -1.63 -1.81
CA ALA A 49 -17.45 -2.12 -0.66
C ALA A 49 -16.23 -2.98 -1.05
N LEU A 50 -16.21 -3.51 -2.28
CA LEU A 50 -15.09 -4.28 -2.82
C LEU A 50 -13.97 -3.42 -3.41
N ILE A 51 -14.12 -2.09 -3.46
CA ILE A 51 -13.08 -1.19 -3.99
C ILE A 51 -11.73 -1.41 -3.29
N PRO A 52 -11.64 -1.49 -1.95
CA PRO A 52 -10.37 -1.78 -1.29
C PRO A 52 -9.75 -3.11 -1.73
N SER A 53 -10.56 -4.15 -1.95
CA SER A 53 -10.07 -5.44 -2.45
C SER A 53 -9.47 -5.32 -3.86
N PHE A 54 -10.07 -4.54 -4.73
CA PHE A 54 -9.53 -4.31 -6.07
C PHE A 54 -8.12 -3.67 -6.01
N PHE A 55 -7.96 -2.62 -5.19
CA PHE A 55 -6.64 -2.03 -4.94
C PHE A 55 -5.68 -3.01 -4.29
N GLY A 56 -6.17 -3.78 -3.31
CA GLY A 56 -5.42 -4.82 -2.63
C GLY A 56 -4.89 -5.87 -3.58
N SER A 57 -5.72 -6.36 -4.50
CA SER A 57 -5.35 -7.36 -5.51
C SER A 57 -4.19 -6.89 -6.39
N VAL A 58 -4.24 -5.65 -6.87
CA VAL A 58 -3.18 -5.10 -7.73
C VAL A 58 -1.88 -4.95 -6.96
N ILE A 59 -1.93 -4.45 -5.72
CA ILE A 59 -0.76 -4.30 -4.85
C ILE A 59 -0.18 -5.67 -4.50
N LEU A 60 -1.02 -6.64 -4.14
CA LEU A 60 -0.64 -8.01 -3.83
C LEU A 60 0.06 -8.69 -5.01
N LEU A 61 -0.54 -8.63 -6.20
CA LEU A 61 0.03 -9.19 -7.42
C LEU A 61 1.37 -8.53 -7.76
N SER A 62 1.47 -7.22 -7.60
CA SER A 62 2.73 -6.48 -7.78
C SER A 62 3.82 -6.98 -6.82
N GLY A 63 3.46 -7.26 -5.56
CA GLY A 63 4.36 -7.84 -4.56
C GLY A 63 4.83 -9.23 -4.96
N VAL A 64 3.91 -10.11 -5.36
CA VAL A 64 4.22 -11.49 -5.78
C VAL A 64 5.12 -11.49 -7.01
N VAL A 65 4.78 -10.72 -8.05
CA VAL A 65 5.61 -10.61 -9.26
C VAL A 65 6.98 -10.03 -8.93
N GLY A 66 7.05 -9.04 -8.03
CA GLY A 66 8.31 -8.45 -7.57
C GLY A 66 9.22 -9.42 -6.82
N LEU A 67 8.66 -10.44 -6.15
CA LEU A 67 9.44 -11.52 -5.52
C LEU A 67 9.91 -12.55 -6.54
N LEU A 68 9.01 -12.97 -7.44
CA LEU A 68 9.29 -14.05 -8.40
C LEU A 68 10.19 -13.62 -9.55
N ILE A 69 10.05 -12.36 -10.00
CA ILE A 69 10.76 -11.83 -11.16
C ILE A 69 11.59 -10.61 -10.75
N PRO A 70 12.86 -10.79 -10.32
CA PRO A 70 13.69 -9.68 -9.87
C PRO A 70 13.90 -8.58 -10.93
N LYS A 71 13.90 -8.95 -12.21
CA LYS A 71 14.03 -8.00 -13.33
C LYS A 71 12.82 -7.06 -13.48
N ALA A 72 11.62 -7.55 -13.15
CA ALA A 72 10.38 -6.76 -13.22
C ALA A 72 10.12 -5.94 -11.94
N ARG A 73 10.84 -6.23 -10.85
CA ARG A 73 10.61 -5.65 -9.52
C ARG A 73 10.47 -4.13 -9.54
N MET A 74 11.35 -3.44 -10.24
CA MET A 74 11.32 -1.98 -10.29
C MET A 74 10.02 -1.46 -10.92
N HIS A 75 9.58 -2.08 -12.01
CA HIS A 75 8.36 -1.66 -12.71
C HIS A 75 7.10 -1.97 -11.89
N VAL A 76 6.98 -3.19 -11.36
CA VAL A 76 5.80 -3.58 -10.58
C VAL A 76 5.71 -2.82 -9.25
N MET A 77 6.84 -2.43 -8.65
CA MET A 77 6.82 -1.59 -7.46
C MET A 77 6.37 -0.15 -7.76
N HIS A 78 6.68 0.38 -8.94
CA HIS A 78 6.13 1.66 -9.38
C HIS A 78 4.61 1.57 -9.62
N VAL A 79 4.13 0.48 -10.20
CA VAL A 79 2.69 0.23 -10.37
C VAL A 79 2.02 0.16 -8.99
N ALA A 80 2.58 -0.60 -8.04
CA ALA A 80 2.06 -0.69 -6.69
C ALA A 80 2.02 0.67 -5.98
N ALA A 81 3.07 1.49 -6.13
CA ALA A 81 3.12 2.84 -5.56
C ALA A 81 2.09 3.77 -6.21
N LEU A 82 1.89 3.68 -7.52
CA LEU A 82 0.87 4.45 -8.23
C LEU A 82 -0.54 4.06 -7.77
N VAL A 83 -0.82 2.77 -7.64
CA VAL A 83 -2.09 2.26 -7.13
C VAL A 83 -2.30 2.69 -5.68
N GLY A 84 -1.26 2.65 -4.84
CA GLY A 84 -1.29 3.17 -3.47
C GLY A 84 -1.60 4.67 -3.42
N LEU A 85 -1.03 5.45 -4.35
CA LEU A 85 -1.32 6.88 -4.49
C LEU A 85 -2.80 7.12 -4.85
N LEU A 86 -3.31 6.40 -5.84
CA LEU A 86 -4.72 6.48 -6.25
C LEU A 86 -5.65 6.06 -5.12
N GLY A 87 -5.30 4.99 -4.38
CA GLY A 87 -6.05 4.54 -3.21
C GLY A 87 -6.07 5.58 -2.08
N THR A 88 -4.95 6.26 -1.85
CA THR A 88 -4.84 7.36 -0.88
C THR A 88 -5.72 8.55 -1.30
N LEU A 89 -5.58 9.01 -2.53
CA LEU A 89 -6.36 10.14 -3.05
C LEU A 89 -7.86 9.83 -3.09
N GLY A 90 -8.24 8.64 -3.54
CA GLY A 90 -9.64 8.20 -3.57
C GLY A 90 -10.21 8.00 -2.16
N GLY A 91 -9.46 7.31 -1.29
CA GLY A 91 -9.90 7.04 0.08
C GLY A 91 -10.01 8.30 0.93
N LEU A 92 -8.95 9.08 1.04
CA LEU A 92 -8.93 10.28 1.85
C LEU A 92 -9.66 11.45 1.16
N GLY A 93 -9.44 11.65 -0.14
CA GLY A 93 -10.05 12.77 -0.87
C GLY A 93 -11.57 12.72 -0.90
N MET A 94 -12.16 11.54 -0.97
CA MET A 94 -13.62 11.37 -0.95
C MET A 94 -14.16 11.09 0.45
N GLY A 95 -13.36 10.55 1.36
CA GLY A 95 -13.77 10.24 2.74
C GLY A 95 -13.72 11.43 3.68
N LEU A 96 -12.65 12.23 3.62
CA LEU A 96 -12.44 13.37 4.53
C LEU A 96 -13.57 14.42 4.49
N PRO A 97 -14.09 14.84 3.32
CA PRO A 97 -15.20 15.81 3.28
C PRO A 97 -16.48 15.30 3.95
N LYS A 98 -16.63 14.00 4.10
CA LYS A 98 -17.81 13.36 4.72
C LYS A 98 -17.68 13.15 6.23
N ILE A 99 -16.53 13.49 6.82
CA ILE A 99 -16.29 13.32 8.27
C ILE A 99 -17.31 14.14 9.09
N SER A 100 -17.64 15.36 8.66
CA SER A 100 -18.61 16.20 9.35
C SER A 100 -19.99 15.53 9.42
N GLY A 101 -20.44 14.92 8.33
CA GLY A 101 -21.67 14.15 8.31
C GLY A 101 -21.60 12.86 9.14
N LEU A 102 -20.43 12.24 9.22
CA LEU A 102 -20.19 11.06 10.06
C LEU A 102 -20.32 11.40 11.55
N ILE A 103 -19.71 12.52 11.99
CA ILE A 103 -19.78 13.00 13.37
C ILE A 103 -21.21 13.45 13.72
N ALA A 104 -21.90 14.10 12.78
CA ALA A 104 -23.27 14.55 12.97
C ALA A 104 -24.31 13.40 12.90
N GLY A 105 -23.92 12.20 12.51
CA GLY A 105 -24.83 11.06 12.37
C GLY A 105 -25.84 11.20 11.24
N THR A 106 -25.58 12.07 10.25
CA THR A 106 -26.51 12.38 9.15
C THR A 106 -26.29 11.53 7.90
N LEU A 107 -25.29 10.64 7.92
CA LEU A 107 -24.95 9.79 6.77
C LEU A 107 -25.83 8.55 6.73
N GLU A 108 -26.35 8.24 5.56
CA GLU A 108 -27.10 6.99 5.30
C GLU A 108 -26.22 5.74 5.43
N ARG A 109 -24.91 5.86 5.14
CA ARG A 109 -23.94 4.76 5.15
C ARG A 109 -22.62 5.13 5.83
N PRO A 110 -22.61 5.25 7.17
CA PRO A 110 -21.41 5.65 7.91
C PRO A 110 -20.26 4.62 7.75
N THR A 111 -20.58 3.33 7.68
CA THR A 111 -19.58 2.25 7.51
C THR A 111 -18.79 2.40 6.22
N ALA A 112 -19.44 2.81 5.12
CA ALA A 112 -18.75 3.00 3.85
C ALA A 112 -17.69 4.11 3.92
N VAL A 113 -18.01 5.21 4.60
CA VAL A 113 -17.08 6.34 4.80
C VAL A 113 -15.91 5.94 5.70
N ILE A 114 -16.16 5.20 6.77
CA ILE A 114 -15.12 4.68 7.66
C ILE A 114 -14.17 3.75 6.89
N MET A 115 -14.70 2.82 6.10
CA MET A 115 -13.89 1.91 5.29
C MET A 115 -13.09 2.65 4.21
N GLN A 116 -13.66 3.70 3.63
CA GLN A 116 -12.99 4.53 2.63
C GLN A 116 -11.81 5.29 3.22
N ILE A 117 -11.97 5.89 4.40
CA ILE A 117 -10.90 6.57 5.13
C ILE A 117 -9.83 5.56 5.56
N ALA A 118 -10.22 4.41 6.10
CA ALA A 118 -9.31 3.35 6.50
C ALA A 118 -8.48 2.85 5.31
N MET A 119 -9.08 2.62 4.14
CA MET A 119 -8.38 2.29 2.91
C MET A 119 -7.35 3.36 2.54
N GLY A 120 -7.75 4.63 2.59
CA GLY A 120 -6.89 5.76 2.29
C GLY A 120 -5.68 5.83 3.22
N VAL A 121 -5.87 5.60 4.52
CA VAL A 121 -4.79 5.57 5.53
C VAL A 121 -3.83 4.40 5.27
N VAL A 122 -4.34 3.21 5.03
CA VAL A 122 -3.52 2.01 4.72
C VAL A 122 -2.69 2.24 3.46
N CYS A 123 -3.30 2.78 2.40
CA CYS A 123 -2.61 3.11 1.15
C CYS A 123 -1.57 4.22 1.37
N LEU A 124 -1.85 5.22 2.20
CA LEU A 124 -0.91 6.29 2.54
C LEU A 124 0.33 5.75 3.25
N VAL A 125 0.17 4.88 4.24
CA VAL A 125 1.28 4.23 4.94
C VAL A 125 2.11 3.40 3.97
N PHE A 126 1.47 2.61 3.13
CA PHE A 126 2.14 1.83 2.09
C PHE A 126 2.93 2.72 1.13
N LEU A 127 2.31 3.81 0.64
CA LEU A 127 2.96 4.77 -0.25
C LEU A 127 4.18 5.43 0.42
N ALA A 128 4.07 5.83 1.69
CA ALA A 128 5.18 6.40 2.45
C ALA A 128 6.36 5.42 2.56
N LEU A 129 6.08 4.14 2.80
CA LEU A 129 7.10 3.09 2.84
C LEU A 129 7.74 2.86 1.46
N CYS A 130 6.95 2.90 0.38
CA CYS A 130 7.47 2.83 -0.99
C CYS A 130 8.40 3.99 -1.30
N VAL A 131 7.99 5.23 -1.00
CA VAL A 131 8.79 6.44 -1.22
C VAL A 131 10.09 6.36 -0.42
N LYS A 132 10.00 5.99 0.87
CA LYS A 132 11.19 5.80 1.70
C LYS A 132 12.17 4.80 1.07
N SER A 133 11.67 3.67 0.60
CA SER A 133 12.50 2.65 -0.05
C SER A 133 13.17 3.14 -1.32
N PHE A 134 12.44 3.90 -2.15
CA PHE A 134 13.02 4.49 -3.37
C PHE A 134 14.11 5.51 -3.05
N VAL A 135 13.89 6.33 -2.02
CA VAL A 135 14.89 7.32 -1.55
C VAL A 135 16.13 6.61 -1.01
N ASP A 136 15.95 5.61 -0.15
CA ASP A 136 17.05 4.82 0.42
C ASP A 136 17.86 4.12 -0.67
N ALA A 137 17.20 3.54 -1.67
CA ALA A 137 17.85 2.90 -2.79
C ALA A 137 18.70 3.89 -3.63
N ARG A 138 18.21 5.12 -3.81
CA ARG A 138 18.96 6.18 -4.52
C ARG A 138 20.14 6.69 -3.71
N ILE A 139 19.98 6.89 -2.42
CA ILE A 139 21.04 7.36 -1.51
C ILE A 139 22.15 6.32 -1.45
N LEU A 140 21.82 5.05 -1.23
CA LEU A 140 22.80 3.95 -1.18
C LEU A 140 23.58 3.85 -2.49
N LYS A 141 22.91 4.01 -3.64
CA LYS A 141 23.57 4.00 -4.95
C LYS A 141 24.53 5.18 -5.15
N LYS A 142 24.23 6.34 -4.54
CA LYS A 142 25.10 7.53 -4.61
C LYS A 142 26.39 7.36 -3.79
N TYR A 143 26.30 6.66 -2.65
CA TYR A 143 27.47 6.41 -1.78
C TYR A 143 28.27 5.18 -2.17
N SER A 144 27.77 4.35 -3.09
CA SER A 144 28.44 3.16 -3.61
C SER A 144 29.37 3.44 -4.81
N LYS A 145 29.45 4.68 -5.27
CA LYS A 145 30.39 5.16 -6.28
C LYS A 145 31.56 5.88 -5.60
#